data_e8d3e1b17d37ac2e5724eb09bdc9f792
#
_entry.id   e8d3e1b17d37ac2e5724eb09bdc9f792
#
_cell.length_a   1.000
_cell.length_b   1.000
_cell.length_c   1.000
_cell.angle_alpha   90.00
_cell.angle_beta   90.00
_cell.angle_gamma   90.00
#
_symmetry.space_group_name_H-M   'P 1'
#
loop_
_entity.id
_entity.type
_entity.pdbx_description
1 polymer ?
#
loop_
_entity_poly.entity_id
_entity_poly.type
_entity_poly.pdbx_seq_one_letter_code
_entity_poly.pdbx_strand_id
1 'polypeptide(L)' 'MKTLLISFYADTEGKKYYSECYKKLKLQLTKLKIPHHICELPNQGNWLKNCRMKPEFILKMLRKFEKPLVWLDIDATILE' A
#
# COMPACT_ATOMS: atom_id res chain seq x y z
N MET A 1 -17.24 -12.51 4.48
CA MET A 1 -16.49 -11.26 4.69
C MET A 1 -15.43 -11.12 3.61
N LYS A 2 -15.43 -10.02 2.88
CA LYS A 2 -14.47 -9.83 1.79
C LYS A 2 -13.10 -9.44 2.34
N THR A 3 -12.05 -10.04 1.76
CA THR A 3 -10.69 -9.67 2.08
C THR A 3 -10.37 -8.29 1.48
N LEU A 4 -9.70 -7.45 2.26
CA LEU A 4 -9.28 -6.12 1.82
C LEU A 4 -7.78 -6.15 1.53
N LEU A 5 -7.40 -5.70 0.35
CA LEU A 5 -5.99 -5.55 0.01
C LEU A 5 -5.49 -4.20 0.54
N ILE A 6 -4.40 -4.20 1.29
CA ILE A 6 -3.83 -2.97 1.83
C ILE A 6 -2.40 -2.78 1.37
N SER A 7 -2.01 -1.52 1.27
CA SER A 7 -0.63 -1.14 0.98
C SER A 7 -0.40 0.30 1.43
N PHE A 8 0.85 0.71 1.46
CA PHE A 8 1.19 2.11 1.65
C PHE A 8 2.44 2.44 0.84
N TYR A 9 2.68 3.72 0.64
CA TYR A 9 3.90 4.18 0.00
C TYR A 9 4.35 5.50 0.61
N ALA A 10 5.66 5.78 0.50
CA ALA A 10 6.25 7.04 0.90
C ALA A 10 7.35 7.34 -0.11
N ASP A 11 7.19 8.41 -0.89
CA ASP A 11 8.20 8.80 -1.87
C ASP A 11 9.43 9.35 -1.17
N THR A 12 10.61 9.01 -1.68
CA THR A 12 11.84 9.64 -1.25
C THR A 12 11.95 11.02 -1.87
N GLU A 13 12.67 11.92 -1.19
CA GLU A 13 12.82 13.29 -1.63
C GLU A 13 13.31 13.38 -3.08
N GLY A 14 12.59 14.15 -3.89
CA GLY A 14 12.93 14.36 -5.29
C GLY A 14 12.61 13.21 -6.23
N LYS A 15 12.01 12.13 -5.74
CA LYS A 15 11.67 10.97 -6.56
C LYS A 15 10.21 10.58 -6.39
N LYS A 16 9.53 10.33 -7.49
CA LYS A 16 8.11 9.95 -7.49
C LYS A 16 7.88 8.49 -7.90
N TYR A 17 8.89 7.64 -7.71
CA TYR A 17 8.82 6.25 -8.13
C TYR A 17 7.61 5.52 -7.51
N TYR A 18 7.44 5.66 -6.20
CA TYR A 18 6.36 4.95 -5.51
C TYR A 18 4.98 5.52 -5.82
N SER A 19 4.87 6.83 -6.05
CA SER A 19 3.61 7.41 -6.50
C SER A 19 3.19 6.85 -7.86
N GLU A 20 4.14 6.65 -8.77
CA GLU A 20 3.84 6.06 -10.07
C GLU A 20 3.46 4.59 -9.94
N CYS A 21 4.13 3.84 -9.06
CA CYS A 21 3.75 2.46 -8.77
C CYS A 21 2.32 2.39 -8.22
N TYR A 22 1.98 3.32 -7.34
CA TYR A 22 0.63 3.42 -6.79
C TYR A 22 -0.42 3.60 -7.89
N LYS A 23 -0.17 4.51 -8.83
CA LYS A 23 -1.11 4.74 -9.93
C LYS A 23 -1.35 3.49 -10.76
N LYS A 24 -0.29 2.76 -11.08
CA LYS A 24 -0.39 1.52 -11.85
C LYS A 24 -1.15 0.45 -11.09
N LEU A 25 -0.80 0.25 -9.82
CA LEU A 25 -1.46 -0.76 -9.00
C LEU A 25 -2.93 -0.44 -8.81
N LYS A 26 -3.26 0.81 -8.55
CA LYS A 26 -4.64 1.25 -8.37
C LYS A 26 -5.48 0.98 -9.61
N LEU A 27 -4.93 1.23 -10.80
CA LEU A 27 -5.63 0.94 -12.05
C LEU A 27 -5.92 -0.55 -12.18
N GLN A 28 -4.97 -1.41 -11.86
CA GLN A 28 -5.17 -2.86 -11.91
C GLN A 28 -6.23 -3.31 -10.91
N LEU A 29 -6.15 -2.83 -9.67
CA LEU A 29 -7.11 -3.20 -8.64
C LEU A 29 -8.53 -2.75 -8.97
N THR A 30 -8.66 -1.55 -9.54
CA THR A 30 -9.95 -1.03 -9.96
C THR A 30 -10.52 -1.85 -11.12
N LYS A 31 -9.69 -2.17 -12.10
CA LYS A 31 -10.07 -2.97 -13.25
C LYS A 31 -10.55 -4.37 -12.84
N LEU A 32 -9.86 -4.99 -11.89
CA LEU A 32 -10.17 -6.32 -11.39
C LEU A 32 -11.25 -6.32 -10.31
N LYS A 33 -11.74 -5.14 -9.91
CA LYS A 33 -12.76 -4.95 -8.87
C LYS A 33 -12.34 -5.55 -7.53
N ILE A 34 -11.06 -5.40 -7.18
CA ILE A 34 -10.51 -5.88 -5.92
C ILE A 34 -10.62 -4.77 -4.86
N PRO A 35 -11.32 -5.01 -3.74
CA PRO A 35 -11.36 -4.02 -2.66
C PRO A 35 -9.97 -3.72 -2.13
N HIS A 36 -9.63 -2.45 -2.01
CA HIS A 36 -8.29 -2.06 -1.57
C HIS A 36 -8.31 -0.75 -0.79
N HIS A 37 -7.28 -0.56 0.01
CA HIS A 37 -7.05 0.69 0.74
C HIS A 37 -5.54 0.95 0.73
N ILE A 38 -5.12 1.97 0.01
CA ILE A 38 -3.71 2.32 -0.15
C ILE A 38 -3.51 3.74 0.37
N CYS A 39 -2.55 3.90 1.27
CA CYS A 39 -2.27 5.20 1.90
C CYS A 39 -0.92 5.76 1.46
N GLU A 40 -0.87 7.08 1.30
CA GLU A 40 0.40 7.78 1.22
C GLU A 40 0.81 8.15 2.64
N LEU A 41 2.03 7.78 3.03
CA LEU A 41 2.57 8.10 4.35
C LEU A 41 3.73 9.08 4.22
N PRO A 42 3.99 9.89 5.27
CA PRO A 42 5.12 10.81 5.22
C PRO A 42 6.44 10.07 5.09
N ASN A 43 7.35 10.62 4.27
CA ASN A 43 8.70 10.10 4.15
C ASN A 43 9.44 10.28 5.48
N GLN A 44 9.99 9.19 6.02
CA GLN A 44 10.68 9.19 7.30
C GLN A 44 12.18 9.55 7.17
N GLY A 45 12.60 9.99 6.00
CA GLY A 45 13.96 10.43 5.77
C GLY A 45 14.87 9.44 5.06
N ASN A 46 14.58 8.14 5.15
CA ASN A 46 15.32 7.15 4.38
C ASN A 46 14.47 5.89 4.19
N TRP A 47 14.93 5.04 3.27
CA TRP A 47 14.22 3.82 2.90
C TRP A 47 13.98 2.88 4.07
N LEU A 48 14.98 2.71 4.94
CA LEU A 48 14.88 1.80 6.06
C LEU A 48 13.78 2.23 7.05
N LYS A 49 13.74 3.52 7.36
CA LYS A 49 12.69 4.05 8.25
C LYS A 49 11.31 3.91 7.62
N ASN A 50 11.20 4.16 6.31
CA ASN A 50 9.94 3.99 5.61
C ASN A 50 9.46 2.54 5.68
N CYS A 51 10.36 1.56 5.51
CA CYS A 51 10.00 0.15 5.62
C CYS A 51 9.55 -0.25 7.01
N ARG A 52 10.09 0.39 8.06
CA ARG A 52 9.71 0.09 9.44
C ARG A 52 8.29 0.51 9.80
N MET A 53 7.65 1.32 8.96
CA MET A 53 6.25 1.71 9.18
C MET A 53 5.26 0.57 8.89
N LYS A 54 5.70 -0.45 8.17
CA LYS A 54 4.83 -1.54 7.72
C LYS A 54 4.08 -2.26 8.85
N PRO A 55 4.76 -2.74 9.93
CA PRO A 55 4.04 -3.45 11.00
C PRO A 55 2.98 -2.59 11.69
N GLU A 56 3.29 -1.34 11.97
CA GLU A 56 2.35 -0.42 12.61
C GLU A 56 1.16 -0.14 11.69
N PHE A 57 1.43 0.03 10.40
CA PHE A 57 0.38 0.26 9.42
C PHE A 57 -0.57 -0.91 9.33
N ILE A 58 -0.05 -2.13 9.26
CA ILE A 58 -0.87 -3.33 9.18
C ILE A 58 -1.75 -3.47 10.42
N LEU A 59 -1.18 -3.27 11.60
CA LEU A 59 -1.93 -3.35 12.84
C LEU A 59 -3.05 -2.30 12.89
N LYS A 60 -2.75 -1.08 12.47
CA LYS A 60 -3.72 0.00 12.42
C LYS A 60 -4.88 -0.34 11.48
N MET A 61 -4.57 -0.94 10.33
CA MET A 61 -5.61 -1.32 9.37
C MET A 61 -6.46 -2.47 9.88
N LEU A 62 -5.86 -3.44 10.57
CA LEU A 62 -6.62 -4.54 11.19
C LEU A 62 -7.64 -4.01 12.19
N ARG A 63 -7.25 -3.04 13.00
CA ARG A 63 -8.15 -2.43 13.99
C ARG A 63 -9.24 -1.59 13.33
N LYS A 64 -8.91 -0.92 12.23
CA LYS A 64 -9.83 -0.03 11.55
C LYS A 64 -10.92 -0.78 10.78
N PHE A 65 -10.54 -1.81 10.05
CA PHE A 65 -11.46 -2.48 9.13
C PHE A 65 -12.08 -3.76 9.69
N GLU A 66 -11.46 -4.36 10.70
CA GLU A 66 -11.97 -5.57 11.36
C GLU A 66 -12.36 -6.69 10.38
N LYS A 67 -11.54 -6.90 9.35
CA LYS A 67 -11.73 -7.94 8.33
C LYS A 67 -10.40 -8.50 7.88
N PRO A 68 -10.40 -9.66 7.19
CA PRO A 68 -9.15 -10.21 6.67
C PRO A 68 -8.44 -9.22 5.74
N LEU A 69 -7.13 -9.08 5.92
CA LEU A 69 -6.31 -8.18 5.12
C LEU A 69 -5.27 -8.97 4.33
N VAL A 70 -4.96 -8.49 3.13
CA VAL A 70 -3.85 -8.99 2.34
C VAL A 70 -2.89 -7.82 2.12
N TRP A 71 -1.61 -8.03 2.42
CA TRP A 71 -0.58 -7.03 2.16
C TRP A 71 0.02 -7.24 0.78
N LEU A 72 0.19 -6.15 0.05
CA LEU A 72 0.89 -6.17 -1.23
C LEU A 72 1.84 -4.97 -1.28
N ASP A 73 3.10 -5.20 -1.65
CA ASP A 73 4.04 -4.10 -1.83
C ASP A 73 3.58 -3.21 -2.98
N ILE A 74 3.80 -1.90 -2.83
CA ILE A 74 3.28 -0.92 -3.80
C ILE A 74 3.88 -1.09 -5.20
N ASP A 75 5.08 -1.65 -5.29
CA ASP A 75 5.75 -1.90 -6.56
C ASP A 75 5.43 -3.27 -7.15
N ALA A 76 4.51 -4.01 -6.53
CA ALA A 76 4.09 -5.31 -7.05
C ALA A 76 3.19 -5.14 -8.28
N THR A 77 3.18 -6.16 -9.11
CA THR A 77 2.31 -6.22 -10.29
C THR A 77 1.44 -7.46 -10.18
N ILE A 78 0.14 -7.27 -10.41
CA ILE A 78 -0.79 -8.39 -10.38
C ILE A 78 -0.82 -9.04 -11.75
N LEU A 79 -0.58 -10.34 -11.79
CA LEU A 79 -0.68 -11.12 -13.02
C LEU A 79 -2.14 -11.51 -13.24
N GLU A 80 -2.65 -11.16 -14.38
CA GLU A 80 -4.02 -11.46 -14.76
C GLU A 80 -4.12 -12.80 -15.46
#